data_6f059264bf717d6a98d7d5a909744df9
#
_entry.id   6f059264bf717d6a98d7d5a909744df9
#
_cell.length_a   1.000
_cell.length_b   1.000
_cell.length_c   1.000
_cell.angle_alpha   90.00
_cell.angle_beta   90.00
_cell.angle_gamma   90.00
#
_symmetry.space_group_name_H-M   'P 1'
#
loop_
_entity.id
_entity.type
_entity.pdbx_description
1 polymer ?
#
loop_
_entity_poly.entity_id
_entity_poly.type
_entity_poly.pdbx_seq_one_letter_code
_entity_poly.pdbx_strand_id
1 'polypeptide(L)'
;MKLAVWTALCLVSCSRESPASRTEPGNAVRVPGIPAITRFRPPADGLLTDAQLDRYTRVRRVARGRSEGEAARAAGVDPEEFAWVRSRIVEALVFLDTAQVRSGAEATYARTIASMKESARSVKDRETLRRLNEQVTLLERERANLKAPEAPPASVAANARRVAPRRADLEAAGP
;
A
#
# COMPACT_ATOMS: atom_id res chain seq x y z
N MET A 1 4.66 49.29 16.77
CA MET A 1 6.11 49.20 16.49
C MET A 1 6.27 48.53 15.14
N LYS A 2 6.88 49.28 14.22
CA LYS A 2 7.21 48.89 12.85
C LYS A 2 8.48 48.03 12.88
N LEU A 3 8.57 46.99 12.10
CA LEU A 3 9.84 46.54 11.50
C LEU A 3 9.54 45.75 10.23
N ALA A 4 9.78 46.36 9.14
CA ALA A 4 9.93 45.82 7.81
C ALA A 4 11.40 45.46 7.60
N VAL A 5 11.69 44.36 6.96
CA VAL A 5 12.98 44.07 6.30
C VAL A 5 12.69 42.99 5.24
N TRP A 6 12.64 43.33 4.04
CA TRP A 6 13.63 43.46 2.95
C TRP A 6 13.82 42.12 2.19
N THR A 7 13.30 42.18 1.03
CA THR A 7 13.52 41.55 -0.27
C THR A 7 15.01 41.37 -0.61
N ALA A 8 15.38 40.21 -1.15
CA ALA A 8 16.48 40.09 -2.09
C ALA A 8 16.14 39.13 -3.22
N LEU A 9 15.83 39.74 -4.33
CA LEU A 9 15.74 39.15 -5.65
C LEU A 9 17.16 38.82 -6.11
N CYS A 10 17.45 37.56 -6.44
CA CYS A 10 18.58 37.21 -7.29
C CYS A 10 18.08 36.39 -8.49
N LEU A 11 17.76 37.16 -9.53
CA LEU A 11 17.67 36.66 -10.90
C LEU A 11 19.10 36.40 -11.40
N VAL A 12 19.46 35.13 -11.58
CA VAL A 12 20.60 34.76 -12.42
C VAL A 12 20.05 33.91 -13.56
N SER A 13 19.78 34.61 -14.66
CA SER A 13 19.66 34.02 -15.98
C SER A 13 21.02 33.48 -16.39
N CYS A 14 21.14 32.17 -16.50
CA CYS A 14 22.16 31.55 -17.29
C CYS A 14 21.49 30.66 -18.36
N SER A 15 21.15 31.30 -19.47
CA SER A 15 20.93 30.61 -20.72
C SER A 15 22.27 30.01 -21.15
N ARG A 16 22.36 28.69 -21.03
CA ARG A 16 23.37 27.89 -21.72
C ARG A 16 22.64 26.94 -22.65
N GLU A 17 22.53 27.36 -23.89
CA GLU A 17 22.25 26.47 -24.99
C GLU A 17 23.38 25.42 -25.05
N SER A 18 23.03 24.19 -24.66
CA SER A 18 23.88 23.03 -24.94
C SER A 18 23.52 22.50 -26.32
N PRO A 19 24.50 22.29 -27.18
CA PRO A 19 24.27 21.75 -28.53
C PRO A 19 23.66 20.35 -28.37
N ALA A 20 22.61 20.09 -29.13
CA ALA A 20 21.98 18.80 -29.29
C ALA A 20 23.02 17.74 -29.69
N SER A 21 23.55 17.02 -28.73
CA SER A 21 24.27 15.77 -29.00
C SER A 21 23.28 14.76 -29.54
N ARG A 22 23.23 14.66 -30.84
CA ARG A 22 22.66 13.54 -31.57
C ARG A 22 23.34 12.27 -31.07
N THR A 23 22.79 11.62 -30.08
CA THR A 23 23.22 10.30 -29.63
C THR A 23 22.76 9.33 -30.72
N GLU A 24 23.65 9.00 -31.62
CA GLU A 24 23.50 7.83 -32.48
C GLU A 24 23.21 6.62 -31.60
N PRO A 25 22.36 5.68 -32.03
CA PRO A 25 22.12 4.45 -31.28
C PRO A 25 23.46 3.70 -31.24
N GLY A 26 24.17 3.89 -30.11
CA GLY A 26 25.45 3.28 -29.87
C GLY A 26 25.36 1.78 -30.09
N ASN A 27 26.18 1.30 -31.02
CA ASN A 27 26.51 -0.11 -31.20
C ASN A 27 26.86 -0.70 -29.83
N ALA A 28 25.89 -1.40 -29.21
CA ALA A 28 26.13 -2.18 -28.02
C ALA A 28 27.17 -3.24 -28.40
N VAL A 29 28.38 -3.06 -27.94
CA VAL A 29 29.45 -4.06 -28.10
C VAL A 29 28.94 -5.32 -27.37
N ARG A 30 28.43 -6.28 -28.15
CA ARG A 30 28.07 -7.61 -27.65
C ARG A 30 29.38 -8.30 -27.25
N VAL A 31 29.66 -8.32 -25.98
CA VAL A 31 30.70 -9.18 -25.42
C VAL A 31 30.13 -10.62 -25.44
N PRO A 32 30.76 -11.53 -26.23
CA PRO A 32 30.28 -12.92 -26.29
C PRO A 32 30.38 -13.56 -24.91
N GLY A 33 29.28 -14.09 -24.41
CA GLY A 33 29.23 -14.85 -23.15
C GLY A 33 28.60 -14.12 -21.94
N ILE A 34 28.28 -12.85 -22.03
CA ILE A 34 27.46 -12.19 -20.98
C ILE A 34 26.02 -12.27 -21.45
N PRO A 35 25.14 -13.02 -20.75
CA PRO A 35 23.72 -13.00 -21.06
C PRO A 35 23.24 -11.53 -20.95
N ALA A 36 22.56 -11.04 -21.99
CA ALA A 36 21.97 -9.71 -21.99
C ALA A 36 21.11 -9.62 -20.73
N ILE A 37 21.49 -8.73 -19.80
CA ILE A 37 20.71 -8.46 -18.60
C ILE A 37 19.41 -7.84 -19.12
N THR A 38 18.40 -8.67 -19.26
CA THR A 38 17.05 -8.22 -19.59
C THR A 38 16.57 -7.45 -18.40
N ARG A 39 16.66 -6.12 -18.51
CA ARG A 39 16.20 -5.22 -17.47
C ARG A 39 14.74 -5.48 -17.21
N PHE A 40 14.37 -5.75 -15.96
CA PHE A 40 12.98 -5.98 -15.58
C PHE A 40 12.10 -4.81 -16.03
N ARG A 41 10.96 -5.14 -16.65
CA ARG A 41 9.93 -4.17 -16.99
C ARG A 41 8.66 -4.55 -16.26
N PRO A 42 8.15 -3.68 -15.37
CA PRO A 42 6.88 -3.94 -14.70
C PRO A 42 5.75 -4.18 -15.72
N PRO A 43 4.85 -5.13 -15.45
CA PRO A 43 3.63 -5.29 -16.24
C PRO A 43 2.82 -4.01 -16.28
N ALA A 44 2.29 -3.65 -17.46
CA ALA A 44 1.54 -2.39 -17.64
C ALA A 44 0.24 -2.34 -16.81
N ASP A 45 -0.35 -3.50 -16.52
CA ASP A 45 -1.55 -3.65 -15.69
C ASP A 45 -1.26 -3.61 -14.19
N GLY A 46 0.02 -3.65 -13.79
CA GLY A 46 0.45 -3.67 -12.39
C GLY A 46 0.07 -4.93 -11.63
N LEU A 47 -0.30 -6.03 -12.31
CA LEU A 47 -0.75 -7.26 -11.68
C LEU A 47 0.41 -8.19 -11.32
N LEU A 48 0.32 -8.76 -10.12
CA LEU A 48 1.20 -9.83 -9.65
C LEU A 48 0.80 -11.16 -10.31
N THR A 49 1.80 -12.00 -10.60
CA THR A 49 1.60 -13.39 -11.00
C THR A 49 1.89 -14.34 -9.83
N ASP A 50 1.33 -15.55 -9.88
CA ASP A 50 1.62 -16.57 -8.86
C ASP A 50 3.10 -16.94 -8.84
N ALA A 51 3.74 -17.03 -10.00
CA ALA A 51 5.18 -17.27 -10.10
C ALA A 51 6.02 -16.17 -9.41
N GLN A 52 5.58 -14.91 -9.45
CA GLN A 52 6.26 -13.82 -8.74
C GLN A 52 6.08 -13.93 -7.23
N LEU A 53 4.89 -14.30 -6.74
CA LEU A 53 4.64 -14.56 -5.32
C LEU A 53 5.49 -15.72 -4.80
N ASP A 54 5.61 -16.81 -5.57
CA ASP A 54 6.44 -17.97 -5.20
C ASP A 54 7.93 -17.60 -5.16
N ARG A 55 8.43 -16.82 -6.14
CA ARG A 55 9.80 -16.29 -6.14
C ARG A 55 10.04 -15.38 -4.95
N TYR A 56 9.12 -14.46 -4.67
CA TYR A 56 9.22 -13.57 -3.52
C TYR A 56 9.37 -14.36 -2.22
N THR A 57 8.47 -15.31 -1.95
CA THR A 57 8.52 -16.14 -0.74
C THR A 57 9.84 -16.92 -0.63
N ARG A 58 10.36 -17.44 -1.76
CA ARG A 58 11.65 -18.13 -1.80
C ARG A 58 12.80 -17.22 -1.42
N VAL A 59 12.87 -16.02 -2.01
CA VAL A 59 13.91 -15.02 -1.69
C VAL A 59 13.86 -14.66 -0.21
N ARG A 60 12.68 -14.42 0.33
CA ARG A 60 12.50 -14.06 1.74
C ARG A 60 13.01 -15.14 2.70
N ARG A 61 12.77 -16.41 2.39
CA ARG A 61 13.25 -17.54 3.22
C ARG A 61 14.77 -17.63 3.26
N VAL A 62 15.46 -17.23 2.21
CA VAL A 62 16.94 -17.27 2.14
C VAL A 62 17.60 -15.95 2.51
N ALA A 63 16.82 -14.90 2.76
CA ALA A 63 17.33 -13.54 3.03
C ALA A 63 17.95 -13.36 4.42
N ARG A 64 17.91 -14.36 5.31
CA ARG A 64 18.42 -14.25 6.68
C ARG A 64 19.86 -13.72 6.72
N GLY A 65 20.03 -12.53 7.29
CA GLY A 65 21.36 -11.90 7.44
C GLY A 65 21.97 -11.31 6.17
N ARG A 66 21.20 -11.23 5.07
CA ARG A 66 21.62 -10.63 3.78
C ARG A 66 20.73 -9.43 3.43
N SER A 67 21.25 -8.52 2.64
CA SER A 67 20.41 -7.51 2.01
C SER A 67 19.43 -8.17 1.03
N GLU A 68 18.26 -7.55 0.83
CA GLU A 68 17.25 -8.08 -0.08
C GLU A 68 17.77 -8.24 -1.53
N GLY A 69 18.58 -7.28 -1.99
CA GLY A 69 19.18 -7.36 -3.31
C GLY A 69 20.17 -8.53 -3.46
N GLU A 70 20.94 -8.85 -2.43
CA GLU A 70 21.83 -10.00 -2.42
C GLU A 70 21.06 -11.32 -2.37
N ALA A 71 20.02 -11.39 -1.55
CA ALA A 71 19.15 -12.55 -1.47
C ALA A 71 18.43 -12.81 -2.80
N ALA A 72 17.93 -11.76 -3.46
CA ALA A 72 17.31 -11.86 -4.77
C ALA A 72 18.29 -12.43 -5.81
N ARG A 73 19.50 -11.88 -5.89
CA ARG A 73 20.55 -12.38 -6.81
C ARG A 73 20.91 -13.83 -6.51
N ALA A 74 21.09 -14.18 -5.24
CA ALA A 74 21.40 -15.55 -4.82
C ALA A 74 20.29 -16.55 -5.18
N ALA A 75 19.04 -16.10 -5.22
CA ALA A 75 17.87 -16.90 -5.63
C ALA A 75 17.63 -16.86 -7.16
N GLY A 76 18.50 -16.19 -7.94
CA GLY A 76 18.33 -16.04 -9.40
C GLY A 76 17.17 -15.13 -9.79
N VAL A 77 16.81 -14.17 -8.93
CA VAL A 77 15.74 -13.18 -9.16
C VAL A 77 16.35 -11.82 -9.39
N ASP A 78 15.85 -11.08 -10.38
CA ASP A 78 16.24 -9.70 -10.61
C ASP A 78 15.87 -8.85 -9.38
N PRO A 79 16.82 -8.10 -8.78
CA PRO A 79 16.53 -7.24 -7.65
C PRO A 79 15.48 -6.15 -7.92
N GLU A 80 15.39 -5.63 -9.15
CA GLU A 80 14.36 -4.66 -9.55
C GLU A 80 12.98 -5.33 -9.60
N GLU A 81 12.89 -6.57 -10.13
CA GLU A 81 11.66 -7.36 -10.08
C GLU A 81 11.24 -7.62 -8.64
N PHE A 82 12.18 -8.04 -7.79
CA PHE A 82 11.90 -8.33 -6.39
C PHE A 82 11.37 -7.10 -5.65
N ALA A 83 12.00 -5.94 -5.82
CA ALA A 83 11.58 -4.69 -5.18
C ALA A 83 10.17 -4.27 -5.65
N TRP A 84 9.88 -4.40 -6.94
CA TRP A 84 8.56 -4.12 -7.50
C TRP A 84 7.49 -5.06 -6.94
N VAL A 85 7.75 -6.37 -6.93
CA VAL A 85 6.83 -7.38 -6.38
C VAL A 85 6.54 -7.10 -4.91
N ARG A 86 7.58 -6.79 -4.12
CA ARG A 86 7.45 -6.42 -2.71
C ARG A 86 6.52 -5.22 -2.53
N SER A 87 6.71 -4.15 -3.31
CA SER A 87 5.85 -2.96 -3.24
C SER A 87 4.38 -3.32 -3.48
N ARG A 88 4.09 -4.14 -4.50
CA ARG A 88 2.71 -4.57 -4.80
C ARG A 88 2.11 -5.47 -3.71
N ILE A 89 2.91 -6.34 -3.10
CA ILE A 89 2.47 -7.16 -1.95
C ILE A 89 2.14 -6.27 -0.75
N VAL A 90 3.01 -5.31 -0.41
CA VAL A 90 2.78 -4.39 0.71
C VAL A 90 1.50 -3.58 0.50
N GLU A 91 1.30 -3.01 -0.70
CA GLU A 91 0.06 -2.29 -1.03
C GLU A 91 -1.19 -3.17 -0.87
N ALA A 92 -1.11 -4.42 -1.33
CA ALA A 92 -2.20 -5.37 -1.20
C ALA A 92 -2.51 -5.73 0.26
N LEU A 93 -1.47 -5.95 1.09
CA LEU A 93 -1.62 -6.24 2.52
C LEU A 93 -2.21 -5.05 3.28
N VAL A 94 -1.72 -3.83 3.03
CA VAL A 94 -2.28 -2.60 3.65
C VAL A 94 -3.76 -2.44 3.29
N PHE A 95 -4.13 -2.73 2.05
CA PHE A 95 -5.53 -2.69 1.64
C PHE A 95 -6.39 -3.72 2.39
N LEU A 96 -5.90 -4.96 2.52
CA LEU A 96 -6.59 -6.03 3.27
C LEU A 96 -6.75 -5.66 4.74
N ASP A 97 -5.70 -5.14 5.38
CA ASP A 97 -5.74 -4.73 6.78
C ASP A 97 -6.73 -3.59 7.01
N THR A 98 -6.71 -2.59 6.15
CA THR A 98 -7.64 -1.46 6.22
C THR A 98 -9.09 -1.94 6.09
N ALA A 99 -9.36 -2.86 5.17
CA ALA A 99 -10.68 -3.44 4.99
C ALA A 99 -11.13 -4.25 6.22
N GLN A 100 -10.24 -5.02 6.81
CA GLN A 100 -10.51 -5.82 8.01
C GLN A 100 -10.78 -4.94 9.23
N VAL A 101 -9.95 -3.92 9.48
CA VAL A 101 -10.15 -2.96 10.60
C VAL A 101 -11.49 -2.28 10.48
N ARG A 102 -11.85 -1.82 9.29
CA ARG A 102 -13.13 -1.18 9.03
C ARG A 102 -14.31 -2.11 9.28
N SER A 103 -14.27 -3.32 8.72
CA SER A 103 -15.32 -4.32 8.94
C SER A 103 -15.48 -4.64 10.42
N GLY A 104 -14.38 -4.75 11.17
CA GLY A 104 -14.40 -4.93 12.62
C GLY A 104 -15.05 -3.75 13.36
N ALA A 105 -14.74 -2.52 12.98
CA ALA A 105 -15.36 -1.33 13.55
C ALA A 105 -16.86 -1.27 13.26
N GLU A 106 -17.28 -1.49 12.01
CA GLU A 106 -18.71 -1.55 11.64
C GLU A 106 -19.48 -2.60 12.45
N ALA A 107 -18.91 -3.80 12.60
CA ALA A 107 -19.53 -4.86 13.41
C ALA A 107 -19.62 -4.50 14.88
N THR A 108 -18.65 -3.77 15.41
CA THR A 108 -18.64 -3.30 16.81
C THR A 108 -19.72 -2.25 17.03
N TYR A 109 -19.81 -1.23 16.15
CA TYR A 109 -20.90 -0.24 16.23
C TYR A 109 -22.28 -0.90 16.14
N ALA A 110 -22.46 -1.81 15.18
CA ALA A 110 -23.74 -2.51 15.00
C ALA A 110 -24.15 -3.27 16.26
N ARG A 111 -23.23 -4.01 16.89
CA ARG A 111 -23.51 -4.76 18.15
C ARG A 111 -23.82 -3.82 19.31
N THR A 112 -23.05 -2.74 19.48
CA THR A 112 -23.27 -1.78 20.56
C THR A 112 -24.63 -1.09 20.41
N ILE A 113 -24.96 -0.61 19.20
CA ILE A 113 -26.26 0.00 18.92
C ILE A 113 -27.41 -0.98 19.20
N ALA A 114 -27.31 -2.23 18.78
CA ALA A 114 -28.32 -3.25 19.02
C ALA A 114 -28.51 -3.51 20.51
N SER A 115 -27.43 -3.66 21.26
CA SER A 115 -27.46 -3.86 22.71
C SER A 115 -28.13 -2.67 23.45
N MET A 116 -27.78 -1.42 23.05
CA MET A 116 -28.36 -0.22 23.65
C MET A 116 -29.86 -0.09 23.35
N LYS A 117 -30.29 -0.39 22.12
CA LYS A 117 -31.71 -0.41 21.75
C LYS A 117 -32.49 -1.46 22.52
N GLU A 118 -31.91 -2.63 22.76
CA GLU A 118 -32.55 -3.67 23.58
C GLU A 118 -32.65 -3.23 25.03
N SER A 119 -31.59 -2.66 25.60
CA SER A 119 -31.61 -2.09 26.94
C SER A 119 -32.69 -1.00 27.09
N ALA A 120 -32.86 -0.14 26.09
CA ALA A 120 -33.85 0.93 26.08
C ALA A 120 -35.31 0.41 26.19
N ARG A 121 -35.59 -0.82 25.70
CA ARG A 121 -36.93 -1.42 25.80
C ARG A 121 -37.35 -1.75 27.23
N SER A 122 -36.39 -2.01 28.11
CA SER A 122 -36.63 -2.37 29.52
C SER A 122 -36.61 -1.18 30.48
N VAL A 123 -36.11 -0.02 30.02
CA VAL A 123 -36.00 1.20 30.82
C VAL A 123 -37.35 1.89 30.98
N LYS A 124 -37.79 2.07 32.23
CA LYS A 124 -39.03 2.78 32.57
C LYS A 124 -38.81 4.26 32.85
N ASP A 125 -37.61 4.64 33.26
CA ASP A 125 -37.24 6.02 33.55
C ASP A 125 -37.06 6.84 32.28
N ARG A 126 -37.81 7.93 32.19
CA ARG A 126 -37.91 8.79 31.01
C ARG A 126 -36.59 9.48 30.68
N GLU A 127 -35.86 9.92 31.71
CA GLU A 127 -34.58 10.60 31.55
C GLU A 127 -33.47 9.65 31.07
N THR A 128 -33.43 8.46 31.67
CA THR A 128 -32.48 7.40 31.25
C THR A 128 -32.77 6.95 29.82
N LEU A 129 -34.05 6.80 29.45
CA LEU A 129 -34.45 6.45 28.08
C LEU A 129 -34.00 7.53 27.07
N ARG A 130 -34.18 8.81 27.42
CA ARG A 130 -33.75 9.92 26.58
C ARG A 130 -32.23 9.88 26.33
N ARG A 131 -31.43 9.71 27.40
CA ARG A 131 -29.97 9.61 27.30
C ARG A 131 -29.53 8.43 26.44
N LEU A 132 -30.13 7.26 26.60
CA LEU A 132 -29.86 6.08 25.77
C LEU A 132 -30.11 6.36 24.27
N ASN A 133 -31.24 6.98 23.95
CA ASN A 133 -31.59 7.31 22.57
C ASN A 133 -30.63 8.34 21.95
N GLU A 134 -30.19 9.33 22.74
CA GLU A 134 -29.18 10.29 22.31
C GLU A 134 -27.85 9.60 22.00
N GLN A 135 -27.41 8.66 22.85
CA GLN A 135 -26.18 7.87 22.61
C GLN A 135 -26.31 6.97 21.39
N VAL A 136 -27.44 6.30 21.19
CA VAL A 136 -27.71 5.51 19.99
C VAL A 136 -27.59 6.38 18.74
N THR A 137 -28.21 7.56 18.75
CA THR A 137 -28.16 8.51 17.63
C THR A 137 -26.72 8.94 17.31
N LEU A 138 -25.90 9.19 18.35
CA LEU A 138 -24.50 9.54 18.20
C LEU A 138 -23.73 8.40 17.54
N LEU A 139 -23.85 7.16 18.05
CA LEU A 139 -23.17 6.00 17.49
C LEU A 139 -23.60 5.68 16.06
N GLU A 140 -24.87 5.89 15.72
CA GLU A 140 -25.35 5.74 14.33
C GLU A 140 -24.71 6.76 13.40
N ARG A 141 -24.53 8.02 13.85
CA ARG A 141 -23.80 9.04 13.08
C ARG A 141 -22.33 8.69 12.92
N GLU A 142 -21.68 8.26 14.00
CA GLU A 142 -20.26 7.82 13.93
C GLU A 142 -20.09 6.64 12.98
N ARG A 143 -20.99 5.65 13.05
CA ARG A 143 -21.01 4.52 12.10
C ARG A 143 -21.18 4.99 10.66
N ALA A 144 -22.09 5.93 10.41
CA ALA A 144 -22.31 6.50 9.07
C ALA A 144 -21.09 7.29 8.56
N ASN A 145 -20.32 7.88 9.49
CA ASN A 145 -19.07 8.59 9.19
C ASN A 145 -17.87 7.66 8.95
N LEU A 146 -18.00 6.34 9.19
CA LEU A 146 -17.02 5.37 8.72
C LEU A 146 -17.03 5.36 7.18
N LYS A 147 -16.44 6.43 6.60
CA LYS A 147 -16.36 6.60 5.14
C LYS A 147 -15.81 5.35 4.49
N ALA A 148 -16.44 4.94 3.40
CA ALA A 148 -15.80 3.98 2.51
C ALA A 148 -14.46 4.58 2.09
N PRO A 149 -13.33 3.84 2.21
CA PRO A 149 -12.09 4.30 1.61
C PRO A 149 -12.36 4.55 0.12
N GLU A 150 -11.67 5.54 -0.41
CA GLU A 150 -11.67 5.74 -1.85
C GLU A 150 -11.39 4.40 -2.54
N ALA A 151 -12.10 4.12 -3.62
CA ALA A 151 -11.92 2.85 -4.32
C ALA A 151 -10.44 2.69 -4.71
N PRO A 152 -9.77 1.63 -4.27
CA PRO A 152 -8.36 1.46 -4.59
C PRO A 152 -8.18 1.29 -6.10
N PRO A 153 -7.00 1.59 -6.65
CA PRO A 153 -6.68 1.24 -8.02
C PRO A 153 -7.05 -0.22 -8.30
N ALA A 154 -7.60 -0.51 -9.47
CA ALA A 154 -8.06 -1.85 -9.83
C ALA A 154 -6.98 -2.92 -9.65
N SER A 155 -5.72 -2.58 -9.92
CA SER A 155 -4.56 -3.44 -9.69
C SER A 155 -4.35 -3.79 -8.22
N VAL A 156 -4.54 -2.85 -7.29
CA VAL A 156 -4.41 -3.11 -5.85
C VAL A 156 -5.47 -4.09 -5.37
N ALA A 157 -6.73 -3.88 -5.77
CA ALA A 157 -7.82 -4.79 -5.42
C ALA A 157 -7.63 -6.19 -6.02
N ALA A 158 -7.13 -6.28 -7.26
CA ALA A 158 -6.84 -7.55 -7.90
C ALA A 158 -5.66 -8.27 -7.25
N ASN A 159 -4.58 -7.55 -6.91
CA ASN A 159 -3.43 -8.10 -6.20
C ASN A 159 -3.83 -8.57 -4.78
N ALA A 160 -4.69 -7.84 -4.08
CA ALA A 160 -5.19 -8.23 -2.77
C ALA A 160 -5.90 -9.59 -2.80
N ARG A 161 -6.71 -9.85 -3.84
CA ARG A 161 -7.37 -11.17 -3.99
C ARG A 161 -6.37 -12.32 -4.19
N ARG A 162 -5.22 -12.06 -4.84
CA ARG A 162 -4.14 -13.05 -5.02
C ARG A 162 -3.30 -13.25 -3.77
N VAL A 163 -3.04 -12.16 -3.03
CA VAL A 163 -2.23 -12.14 -1.81
C VAL A 163 -3.00 -12.74 -0.63
N ALA A 164 -4.31 -12.50 -0.52
CA ALA A 164 -5.13 -12.93 0.62
C ALA A 164 -4.97 -14.42 0.99
N PRO A 165 -5.09 -15.38 0.05
CA PRO A 165 -4.95 -16.81 0.39
C PRO A 165 -3.52 -17.21 0.79
N ARG A 166 -2.51 -16.39 0.48
CA ARG A 166 -1.08 -16.63 0.76
C ARG A 166 -0.55 -15.77 1.90
N ARG A 167 -1.42 -14.99 2.53
CA ARG A 167 -1.04 -14.00 3.54
C ARG A 167 -0.16 -14.61 4.65
N ALA A 168 -0.59 -15.73 5.21
CA ALA A 168 0.16 -16.39 6.28
C ALA A 168 1.58 -16.80 5.85
N ASP A 169 1.75 -17.31 4.63
CA ASP A 169 3.06 -17.70 4.10
C ASP A 169 3.96 -16.48 3.83
N LEU A 170 3.36 -15.38 3.36
CA LEU A 170 4.07 -14.14 3.07
C LEU A 170 4.53 -13.46 4.38
N GLU A 171 3.70 -13.45 5.41
CA GLU A 171 4.04 -12.93 6.75
C GLU A 171 5.06 -13.82 7.46
N ALA A 172 4.94 -15.15 7.38
CA ALA A 172 5.88 -16.10 7.97
C ALA A 172 7.28 -16.06 7.31
N ALA A 173 7.34 -15.63 6.05
CA ALA A 173 8.62 -15.42 5.36
C ALA A 173 9.40 -14.22 5.93
N GLY A 174 8.78 -13.42 6.82
CA GLY A 174 9.37 -12.31 7.56
C GLY A 174 9.31 -10.98 6.79
N PRO A 175 9.44 -9.86 7.51
CA PRO A 175 9.51 -8.53 6.93
C PRO A 175 10.79 -8.31 6.12
#